data_f96dd94d25284bdc63a47f258f30b402
#
_entry.id   f96dd94d25284bdc63a47f258f30b402
#
_cell.length_a   1.000
_cell.length_b   1.000
_cell.length_c   1.000
_cell.angle_alpha   90.00
_cell.angle_beta   90.00
_cell.angle_gamma   90.00
#
_symmetry.space_group_name_H-M   'P 1'
#
loop_
_entity.id
_entity.type
_entity.pdbx_description
1 polymer ?
#
loop_
_entity_poly.entity_id
_entity_poly.type
_entity_poly.pdbx_seq_one_letter_code
_entity_poly.pdbx_strand_id
1 'polypeptide(L)'
;MRRINKGVPFDDFVKYLDKHKPSKWEELNGELRYNMRLHILLYEQDCLCGYSEIPLDAENTSSHIDHFVKCDYDHSKIFDWDNLVVSAID
;
A
#
# COMPACT_ATOMS: atom_id res chain seq x y z
N MET A 1 5.88 -14.57 7.08
CA MET A 1 4.85 -13.63 6.54
C MET A 1 3.60 -14.40 6.17
N ARG A 2 2.47 -13.93 6.62
CA ARG A 2 1.23 -14.59 6.25
C ARG A 2 0.82 -14.19 4.82
N ARG A 3 0.02 -15.06 4.19
CA ARG A 3 -0.51 -14.77 2.86
C ARG A 3 -1.57 -13.67 2.93
N ILE A 4 -1.43 -12.65 2.11
CA ILE A 4 -2.37 -11.55 2.03
C ILE A 4 -3.25 -11.76 0.79
N ASN A 5 -4.56 -11.75 1.00
CA ASN A 5 -5.52 -11.84 -0.09
C ASN A 5 -5.78 -10.43 -0.63
N LYS A 6 -5.11 -10.08 -1.71
CA LYS A 6 -5.29 -8.79 -2.35
C LYS A 6 -6.65 -8.75 -3.04
N GLY A 7 -7.41 -7.71 -2.74
CA GLY A 7 -8.70 -7.49 -3.36
C GLY A 7 -8.59 -6.68 -4.65
N VAL A 8 -9.72 -6.11 -5.07
CA VAL A 8 -9.77 -5.17 -6.19
C VAL A 8 -8.97 -3.93 -5.83
N PRO A 9 -8.16 -3.37 -6.75
CA PRO A 9 -7.44 -2.13 -6.48
C PRO A 9 -8.37 -1.01 -6.00
N PHE A 10 -7.86 -0.20 -5.07
CA PHE A 10 -8.60 0.94 -4.52
C PHE A 10 -8.99 1.90 -5.64
N ASP A 11 -10.27 2.22 -5.74
CA ASP A 11 -10.83 2.98 -6.87
C ASP A 11 -10.16 4.34 -7.06
N ASP A 12 -9.95 5.08 -5.98
CA ASP A 12 -9.30 6.40 -6.05
C ASP A 12 -7.86 6.29 -6.54
N PHE A 13 -7.17 5.21 -6.22
CA PHE A 13 -5.82 4.92 -6.70
C PHE A 13 -5.82 4.71 -8.22
N VAL A 14 -6.74 3.87 -8.71
CA VAL A 14 -6.86 3.60 -10.15
C VAL A 14 -7.18 4.88 -10.91
N LYS A 15 -8.12 5.68 -10.41
CA LYS A 15 -8.49 6.96 -11.03
C LYS A 15 -7.33 7.95 -11.04
N TYR A 16 -6.55 8.00 -9.96
CA TYR A 16 -5.40 8.88 -9.87
C TYR A 16 -4.33 8.50 -10.90
N LEU A 17 -4.03 7.21 -11.04
CA LEU A 17 -3.05 6.73 -12.02
C LEU A 17 -3.48 7.07 -13.44
N ASP A 18 -4.75 6.92 -13.76
CA ASP A 18 -5.29 7.21 -15.09
C ASP A 18 -5.22 8.72 -15.40
N LYS A 19 -5.54 9.55 -14.42
CA LYS A 19 -5.59 11.01 -14.60
C LYS A 19 -4.21 11.66 -14.64
N HIS A 20 -3.31 11.27 -13.72
CA HIS A 20 -2.02 11.94 -13.53
C HIS A 20 -0.84 11.20 -14.11
N LYS A 21 -0.97 9.89 -14.36
CA LYS A 21 0.08 9.04 -14.94
C LYS A 21 1.46 9.26 -14.29
N PRO A 22 1.55 9.13 -12.94
CA PRO A 22 2.81 9.38 -12.26
C PRO A 22 3.87 8.36 -12.66
N SER A 23 5.14 8.79 -12.64
CA SER A 23 6.27 7.91 -12.94
C SER A 23 7.01 7.46 -11.68
N LYS A 24 6.80 8.15 -10.56
CA LYS A 24 7.45 7.87 -9.28
C LYS A 24 6.42 7.77 -8.18
N TRP A 25 6.73 6.93 -7.18
CA TRP A 25 5.86 6.75 -6.02
C TRP A 25 5.61 8.07 -5.28
N GLU A 26 6.64 8.90 -5.15
CA GLU A 26 6.58 10.17 -4.44
C GLU A 26 5.64 11.19 -5.09
N GLU A 27 5.27 10.98 -6.34
CA GLU A 27 4.31 11.83 -7.04
C GLU A 27 2.87 11.62 -6.59
N LEU A 28 2.61 10.52 -5.85
CA LEU A 28 1.28 10.29 -5.27
C LEU A 28 1.03 11.28 -4.15
N ASN A 29 -0.17 11.86 -4.15
CA ASN A 29 -0.56 12.79 -3.11
C ASN A 29 -0.66 12.11 -1.75
N GLY A 30 -0.29 12.84 -0.68
CA GLY A 30 -0.24 12.27 0.68
C GLY A 30 -1.60 11.80 1.19
N GLU A 31 -2.67 12.51 0.85
CA GLU A 31 -4.03 12.11 1.22
C GLU A 31 -4.41 10.79 0.54
N LEU A 32 -4.07 10.64 -0.73
CA LEU A 32 -4.32 9.38 -1.46
C LEU A 32 -3.58 8.23 -0.80
N ARG A 33 -2.29 8.42 -0.49
CA ARG A 33 -1.48 7.37 0.18
C ARG A 33 -2.04 7.01 1.54
N TYR A 34 -2.51 7.98 2.30
CA TYR A 34 -3.15 7.74 3.59
C TYR A 34 -4.40 6.88 3.45
N ASN A 35 -5.26 7.21 2.49
CA ASN A 35 -6.49 6.46 2.24
C ASN A 35 -6.21 5.05 1.71
N MET A 36 -5.19 4.89 0.87
CA MET A 36 -4.74 3.57 0.40
C MET A 36 -4.27 2.71 1.57
N ARG A 37 -3.48 3.29 2.47
CA ARG A 37 -2.98 2.59 3.66
C ARG A 37 -4.14 2.08 4.52
N LEU A 38 -5.14 2.92 4.77
CA LEU A 38 -6.32 2.53 5.53
C LEU A 38 -7.08 1.40 4.83
N HIS A 39 -7.27 1.51 3.53
CA HIS A 39 -7.99 0.50 2.76
C HIS A 39 -7.30 -0.87 2.83
N ILE A 40 -5.99 -0.89 2.58
CA ILE A 40 -5.21 -2.14 2.63
C ILE A 40 -5.26 -2.73 4.04
N LEU A 41 -5.02 -1.90 5.05
CA LEU A 41 -4.96 -2.36 6.43
C LEU A 41 -6.29 -2.94 6.90
N LEU A 42 -7.39 -2.25 6.62
CA LEU A 42 -8.73 -2.65 7.11
C LEU A 42 -9.32 -3.81 6.31
N TYR A 43 -9.14 -3.84 4.99
CA TYR A 43 -9.85 -4.79 4.13
C TYR A 43 -8.99 -5.95 3.64
N GLU A 44 -7.67 -5.81 3.64
CA GLU A 44 -6.79 -6.85 3.11
C GLU A 44 -5.87 -7.50 4.15
N GLN A 45 -5.56 -6.79 5.23
CA GLN A 45 -4.58 -7.25 6.22
C GLN A 45 -5.13 -7.42 7.64
N ASP A 46 -6.42 -7.25 7.85
CA ASP A 46 -7.07 -7.42 9.18
C ASP A 46 -6.37 -6.60 10.28
N CYS A 47 -5.87 -5.41 9.94
CA CYS A 47 -5.12 -4.54 10.86
C CYS A 47 -3.84 -5.19 11.41
N LEU A 48 -3.23 -6.08 10.64
CA LEU A 48 -1.94 -6.70 11.00
C LEU A 48 -0.84 -6.24 10.02
N CYS A 49 0.37 -6.14 10.54
CA CYS A 49 1.54 -5.84 9.69
C CYS A 49 1.70 -6.94 8.63
N GLY A 50 1.97 -6.54 7.37
CA GLY A 50 2.09 -7.48 6.28
C GLY A 50 3.25 -8.47 6.42
N TYR A 51 4.29 -8.13 7.19
CA TYR A 51 5.47 -8.97 7.36
C TYR A 51 5.52 -9.66 8.71
N SER A 52 5.29 -8.92 9.80
CA SER A 52 5.47 -9.44 11.16
C SER A 52 4.17 -9.91 11.81
N GLU A 53 3.04 -9.59 11.20
CA GLU A 53 1.70 -9.94 11.70
C GLU A 53 1.37 -9.32 13.07
N ILE A 54 2.14 -8.33 13.52
CA ILE A 54 1.78 -7.59 14.73
C ILE A 54 0.59 -6.68 14.46
N PRO A 55 -0.30 -6.47 15.44
CA PRO A 55 -1.44 -5.56 15.26
C PRO A 55 -1.00 -4.13 14.99
N LEU A 56 -1.67 -3.47 14.05
CA LEU A 56 -1.45 -2.07 13.70
C LEU A 56 -2.74 -1.30 13.88
N ASP A 57 -2.63 -0.11 14.48
CA ASP A 57 -3.77 0.79 14.63
C ASP A 57 -3.97 1.56 13.32
N ALA A 58 -5.14 1.43 12.72
CA ALA A 58 -5.46 2.10 11.46
C ALA A 58 -5.38 3.62 11.56
N GLU A 59 -5.67 4.19 12.73
CA GLU A 59 -5.61 5.63 12.96
C GLU A 59 -4.20 6.12 13.30
N ASN A 60 -3.30 5.21 13.64
CA ASN A 60 -1.94 5.55 14.02
C ASN A 60 -1.07 5.67 12.76
N THR A 61 -0.16 6.65 12.75
CA THR A 61 0.76 6.88 11.64
C THR A 61 2.04 6.05 11.72
N SER A 62 2.09 5.06 12.62
CA SER A 62 3.27 4.20 12.81
C SER A 62 3.39 3.07 11.78
N SER A 63 2.56 3.09 10.74
CA SER A 63 2.62 2.14 9.63
C SER A 63 2.73 2.88 8.30
N HIS A 64 3.23 2.20 7.28
CA HIS A 64 3.39 2.78 5.95
C HIS A 64 3.15 1.72 4.86
N ILE A 65 2.86 2.20 3.64
CA ILE A 65 2.75 1.33 2.48
C ILE A 65 4.17 0.99 2.01
N ASP A 66 4.42 -0.30 1.81
CA ASP A 66 5.69 -0.80 1.34
C ASP A 66 5.49 -1.62 0.06
N HIS A 67 6.53 -1.75 -0.75
CA HIS A 67 6.54 -2.55 -1.96
C HIS A 67 7.16 -3.91 -1.65
N PHE A 68 6.41 -4.98 -1.87
CA PHE A 68 6.90 -6.34 -1.62
C PHE A 68 8.12 -6.65 -2.49
N VAL A 69 8.03 -6.35 -3.80
CA VAL A 69 9.19 -6.34 -4.69
C VAL A 69 9.67 -4.89 -4.78
N LYS A 70 10.92 -4.65 -4.43
CA LYS A 70 11.46 -3.28 -4.42
C LYS A 70 11.49 -2.69 -5.82
N CYS A 71 11.20 -1.38 -5.91
CA CYS A 71 11.17 -0.66 -7.18
C CYS A 71 12.51 -0.71 -7.92
N ASP A 72 13.62 -0.81 -7.19
CA ASP A 72 14.96 -0.92 -7.78
C ASP A 72 15.14 -2.20 -8.59
N TYR A 73 14.41 -3.26 -8.23
CA TYR A 73 14.49 -4.54 -8.94
C TYR A 73 13.52 -4.61 -10.12
N ASP A 74 12.35 -3.98 -9.99
CA ASP A 74 11.34 -4.04 -11.03
C ASP A 74 10.47 -2.79 -10.99
N HIS A 75 10.74 -1.84 -11.87
CA HIS A 75 10.01 -0.58 -11.93
C HIS A 75 8.53 -0.76 -12.29
N SER A 76 8.17 -1.86 -12.97
CA SER A 76 6.77 -2.13 -13.32
C SER A 76 5.92 -2.42 -12.08
N LYS A 77 6.54 -2.73 -10.94
CA LYS A 77 5.85 -3.04 -9.68
C LYS A 77 5.57 -1.82 -8.80
N ILE A 78 5.99 -0.62 -9.21
CA ILE A 78 5.80 0.59 -8.39
C ILE A 78 4.31 0.85 -8.13
N PHE A 79 3.47 0.73 -9.15
CA PHE A 79 2.03 1.02 -9.07
C PHE A 79 1.18 -0.25 -9.20
N ASP A 80 1.76 -1.41 -9.00
CA ASP A 80 1.03 -2.68 -9.01
C ASP A 80 0.38 -2.87 -7.64
N TRP A 81 -0.96 -2.85 -7.60
CA TRP A 81 -1.70 -3.00 -6.35
C TRP A 81 -1.31 -4.28 -5.60
N ASP A 82 -1.10 -5.37 -6.33
CA ASP A 82 -0.75 -6.65 -5.72
C ASP A 82 0.62 -6.65 -5.04
N ASN A 83 1.45 -5.64 -5.34
CA ASN A 83 2.78 -5.49 -4.76
C ASN A 83 2.81 -4.57 -3.53
N LEU A 84 1.66 -4.02 -3.12
CA LEU A 84 1.58 -3.07 -2.03
C LEU A 84 1.13 -3.75 -0.74
N VAL A 85 1.87 -3.51 0.34
CA VAL A 85 1.54 -4.01 1.67
C VAL A 85 1.72 -2.90 2.69
N VAL A 86 1.03 -2.98 3.81
CA VAL A 86 1.22 -2.05 4.93
C VAL A 86 2.07 -2.74 5.99
N SER A 87 3.12 -2.07 6.43
CA SER A 87 4.03 -2.61 7.45
C SER A 87 4.28 -1.59 8.55
N ALA A 88 4.75 -2.08 9.69
CA ALA A 88 5.15 -1.21 10.81
C ALA A 88 6.36 -0.38 10.41
N ILE A 89 6.40 0.87 10.90
CA ILE A 89 7.59 1.73 10.78
C ILE A 89 8.56 1.35 11.89
N ASP A 90 9.76 0.99 11.50
CA ASP A 90 10.82 0.65 12.47
C ASP A 90 11.44 1.89 13.10
#